data_ce6c8fe509e630f0b5246bfc81a7be88
#
_entry.id   ce6c8fe509e630f0b5246bfc81a7be88
#
_cell.length_a   1.000
_cell.length_b   1.000
_cell.length_c   1.000
_cell.angle_alpha   90.00
_cell.angle_beta   90.00
_cell.angle_gamma   90.00
#
_symmetry.space_group_name_H-M   'P 1'
#
loop_
_entity.id
_entity.type
_entity.pdbx_description
1 polymer ?
#
loop_
_entity_poly.entity_id
_entity_poly.type
_entity_poly.pdbx_seq_one_letter_code
_entity_poly.pdbx_strand_id
1 'polypeptide(L)'
;LLKKQNIPHQVLNAKQHAQEAEVIANAGKPGVVTIATNMAGRGTDIVLGGKKDSNDSWDADHHTVIDNGGLFILGTERHESRRIDNQLRGRSGRQGDPGCSQFFLSLEDDLLRLFITDSRRALFERIGMGDEHIEHRMLSRGIENAQKRIENRNFDIRKNLLEYDDVANDQRSAIYALRNDLLDAEDIEESINGLIIDQFNNIVASFIPPDSVDSQWQLNEMDAYLKENFNFTKTFASTIQEDKTLQYESICELINSQAQAMYQLKYAPIGENRKNLEKQIMLQILDVHWKEHLAEMDHLRQ
;
A
#
# COMPACT_ATOMS: atom_id res chain seq x y z
N LEU A 1 7.19 6.28 39.37
CA LEU A 1 7.67 5.27 40.28
C LEU A 1 9.12 5.56 40.67
N LEU A 2 10.12 5.55 39.80
CA LEU A 2 11.54 5.71 40.09
C LEU A 2 11.85 7.03 40.83
N LYS A 3 11.22 8.14 40.42
CA LYS A 3 11.33 9.43 41.15
C LYS A 3 10.80 9.35 42.56
N LYS A 4 9.72 8.59 42.81
CA LYS A 4 9.17 8.38 44.16
C LYS A 4 10.09 7.54 45.06
N GLN A 5 10.89 6.68 44.45
CA GLN A 5 11.87 5.82 45.14
C GLN A 5 13.28 6.43 45.21
N ASN A 6 13.43 7.69 44.77
CA ASN A 6 14.73 8.40 44.70
C ASN A 6 15.79 7.64 43.88
N ILE A 7 15.39 6.86 42.86
CA ILE A 7 16.33 6.19 41.95
C ILE A 7 16.68 7.15 40.82
N PRO A 8 17.96 7.55 40.69
CA PRO A 8 18.41 8.39 39.59
C PRO A 8 18.24 7.64 38.25
N HIS A 9 17.68 8.30 37.27
CA HIS A 9 17.46 7.71 35.97
C HIS A 9 17.45 8.76 34.86
N GLN A 10 17.84 8.34 33.68
CA GLN A 10 17.76 9.13 32.45
C GLN A 10 16.64 8.61 31.58
N VAL A 11 15.97 9.50 30.81
CA VAL A 11 14.87 9.15 29.90
C VAL A 11 15.30 9.47 28.49
N LEU A 12 15.24 8.46 27.63
CA LEU A 12 15.56 8.53 26.23
C LEU A 12 14.27 8.41 25.41
N ASN A 13 13.89 9.46 24.71
CA ASN A 13 12.72 9.48 23.85
C ASN A 13 13.01 10.21 22.53
N ALA A 14 12.17 10.00 21.52
CA ALA A 14 12.33 10.59 20.18
C ALA A 14 12.29 12.14 20.12
N LYS A 15 11.97 12.81 21.23
CA LYS A 15 11.87 14.28 21.28
C LYS A 15 13.22 14.97 21.61
N GLN A 16 14.23 14.21 22.02
CA GLN A 16 15.50 14.74 22.54
C GLN A 16 16.73 14.21 21.80
N HIS A 17 16.70 14.26 20.46
CA HIS A 17 17.77 13.73 19.59
C HIS A 17 19.18 14.29 19.93
N ALA A 18 19.27 15.56 20.32
CA ALA A 18 20.56 16.17 20.64
C ALA A 18 21.23 15.55 21.90
N GLN A 19 20.43 15.07 22.85
CA GLN A 19 20.92 14.45 24.09
C GLN A 19 21.00 12.92 23.99
N GLU A 20 20.46 12.35 22.92
CA GLU A 20 20.40 10.89 22.74
C GLU A 20 21.78 10.25 22.77
N ALA A 21 22.72 10.80 22.05
CA ALA A 21 24.08 10.26 21.97
C ALA A 21 24.80 10.30 23.35
N GLU A 22 24.58 11.36 24.13
CA GLU A 22 25.17 11.49 25.47
C GLU A 22 24.53 10.53 26.46
N VAL A 23 23.21 10.38 26.45
CA VAL A 23 22.49 9.44 27.30
C VAL A 23 22.93 7.99 27.01
N ILE A 24 23.07 7.65 25.73
CA ILE A 24 23.53 6.32 25.33
C ILE A 24 24.96 6.08 25.71
N ALA A 25 25.85 7.05 25.53
CA ALA A 25 27.25 6.96 25.95
C ALA A 25 27.41 6.70 27.46
N ASN A 26 26.49 7.22 28.28
CA ASN A 26 26.48 7.02 29.72
C ASN A 26 25.71 5.77 30.18
N ALA A 27 24.89 5.15 29.31
CA ALA A 27 24.02 4.04 29.70
C ALA A 27 24.77 2.78 30.15
N GLY A 28 26.04 2.62 29.74
CA GLY A 28 26.90 1.51 30.12
C GLY A 28 27.68 1.72 31.43
N LYS A 29 27.55 2.86 32.12
CA LYS A 29 28.26 3.14 33.36
C LYS A 29 27.66 2.37 34.55
N PRO A 30 28.44 2.06 35.60
CA PRO A 30 27.93 1.38 36.78
C PRO A 30 26.77 2.15 37.43
N GLY A 31 25.71 1.45 37.80
CA GLY A 31 24.57 2.01 38.54
C GLY A 31 23.69 2.98 37.76
N VAL A 32 23.92 3.21 36.47
CA VAL A 32 23.08 4.08 35.64
C VAL A 32 21.81 3.35 35.21
N VAL A 33 20.66 4.00 35.38
CA VAL A 33 19.37 3.52 34.90
C VAL A 33 18.89 4.38 33.72
N THR A 34 18.67 3.76 32.57
CA THR A 34 18.16 4.44 31.40
C THR A 34 16.77 3.88 31.04
N ILE A 35 15.76 4.75 30.95
CA ILE A 35 14.43 4.41 30.47
C ILE A 35 14.35 4.82 29.01
N ALA A 36 14.11 3.88 28.14
CA ALA A 36 14.07 4.13 26.71
C ALA A 36 12.84 3.49 26.05
N THR A 37 12.38 4.05 24.94
CA THR A 37 11.48 3.33 24.02
C THR A 37 12.26 2.23 23.29
N ASN A 38 11.57 1.21 22.81
CA ASN A 38 12.19 0.07 22.10
C ASN A 38 13.03 0.46 20.88
N MET A 39 12.73 1.61 20.27
CA MET A 39 13.43 2.14 19.08
C MET A 39 14.52 3.15 19.39
N ALA A 40 14.57 3.68 20.61
CA ALA A 40 15.55 4.69 21.00
C ALA A 40 16.97 4.11 20.99
N GLY A 41 17.92 4.88 20.49
CA GLY A 41 19.32 4.47 20.34
C GLY A 41 19.55 3.35 19.31
N ARG A 42 18.66 3.18 18.35
CA ARG A 42 18.87 2.22 17.26
C ARG A 42 20.07 2.64 16.40
N GLY A 43 20.99 1.68 16.15
CA GLY A 43 22.20 1.96 15.37
C GLY A 43 23.38 2.46 16.20
N THR A 44 23.20 2.70 17.52
CA THR A 44 24.28 3.07 18.42
C THR A 44 24.66 1.90 19.34
N ASP A 45 25.93 1.79 19.67
CA ASP A 45 26.45 0.77 20.58
C ASP A 45 26.51 1.30 22.01
N ILE A 46 26.21 0.43 22.97
CA ILE A 46 26.34 0.73 24.41
C ILE A 46 27.64 0.09 24.89
N VAL A 47 28.63 0.91 25.21
CA VAL A 47 29.93 0.46 25.67
C VAL A 47 29.89 0.35 27.19
N LEU A 48 30.26 -0.82 27.73
CA LEU A 48 30.35 -1.03 29.20
C LEU A 48 31.43 -0.16 29.78
N GLY A 49 31.14 0.49 30.94
CA GLY A 49 31.99 1.52 31.51
C GLY A 49 31.74 2.93 30.93
N GLY A 50 30.90 3.06 29.90
CA GLY A 50 30.60 4.32 29.22
C GLY A 50 31.61 4.70 28.14
N LYS A 51 31.58 5.97 27.72
CA LYS A 51 32.50 6.48 26.71
C LYS A 51 33.94 6.45 27.24
N LYS A 52 34.84 5.90 26.41
CA LYS A 52 36.29 5.88 26.73
C LYS A 52 36.85 7.28 26.57
N ASP A 53 36.78 8.07 27.60
CA ASP A 53 37.51 9.35 27.72
C ASP A 53 38.90 9.08 28.29
N SER A 54 39.83 9.99 28.07
CA SER A 54 41.22 9.89 28.49
C SER A 54 41.46 9.86 30.05
N ASN A 55 40.40 9.61 30.83
CA ASN A 55 40.48 9.46 32.26
C ASN A 55 40.68 8.00 32.65
N ASP A 56 41.63 7.73 33.58
CA ASP A 56 42.00 6.42 34.12
C ASP A 56 40.87 5.63 34.82
N SER A 57 39.70 6.22 35.00
CA SER A 57 38.55 5.57 35.65
C SER A 57 37.78 4.60 34.76
N TRP A 58 37.92 4.69 33.43
CA TRP A 58 37.12 3.85 32.50
C TRP A 58 37.37 2.35 32.71
N ASP A 59 38.62 1.93 32.84
CA ASP A 59 38.94 0.51 33.03
C ASP A 59 38.33 -0.03 34.32
N ALA A 60 38.35 0.74 35.42
CA ALA A 60 37.73 0.36 36.69
C ALA A 60 36.19 0.24 36.57
N ASP A 61 35.53 1.20 35.90
CA ASP A 61 34.09 1.20 35.64
C ASP A 61 33.72 0.02 34.75
N HIS A 62 34.49 -0.24 33.71
CA HIS A 62 34.27 -1.36 32.77
C HIS A 62 34.37 -2.71 33.52
N HIS A 63 35.43 -2.94 34.29
CA HIS A 63 35.58 -4.16 35.10
C HIS A 63 34.43 -4.29 36.12
N THR A 64 34.05 -3.23 36.79
CA THR A 64 32.93 -3.23 37.74
C THR A 64 31.61 -3.69 37.06
N VAL A 65 31.33 -3.21 35.87
CA VAL A 65 30.11 -3.62 35.13
C VAL A 65 30.19 -5.07 34.68
N ILE A 66 31.35 -5.53 34.20
CA ILE A 66 31.55 -6.93 33.79
C ILE A 66 31.39 -7.88 34.97
N ASP A 67 32.03 -7.58 36.12
CA ASP A 67 31.97 -8.40 37.31
C ASP A 67 30.56 -8.52 37.90
N ASN A 68 29.71 -7.52 37.65
CA ASN A 68 28.29 -7.54 37.99
C ASN A 68 27.41 -8.18 36.94
N GLY A 69 27.96 -8.80 35.87
CA GLY A 69 27.23 -9.54 34.83
C GLY A 69 26.87 -8.71 33.63
N GLY A 70 27.42 -7.51 33.43
CA GLY A 70 27.26 -6.67 32.28
C GLY A 70 25.96 -5.86 32.27
N LEU A 71 25.53 -5.48 31.05
CA LEU A 71 24.30 -4.69 30.86
C LEU A 71 23.05 -5.56 31.05
N PHE A 72 22.18 -5.13 31.98
CA PHE A 72 20.89 -5.75 32.22
C PHE A 72 19.78 -5.01 31.42
N ILE A 73 19.10 -5.72 30.54
CA ILE A 73 17.96 -5.19 29.77
C ILE A 73 16.64 -5.67 30.39
N LEU A 74 15.87 -4.71 30.88
CA LEU A 74 14.53 -4.96 31.40
C LEU A 74 13.48 -4.50 30.40
N GLY A 75 12.68 -5.43 29.86
CA GLY A 75 11.52 -5.14 29.03
C GLY A 75 10.24 -5.17 29.88
N THR A 76 9.43 -4.13 29.78
CA THR A 76 8.14 -4.02 30.50
C THR A 76 6.96 -4.49 29.69
N GLU A 77 7.18 -4.79 28.39
CA GLU A 77 6.18 -5.31 27.44
C GLU A 77 6.88 -6.09 26.33
N ARG A 78 6.12 -6.90 25.59
CA ARG A 78 6.58 -7.53 24.35
C ARG A 78 6.08 -6.74 23.16
N HIS A 79 6.92 -6.61 22.16
CA HIS A 79 6.50 -6.05 20.87
C HIS A 79 5.70 -7.11 20.07
N GLU A 80 4.87 -6.65 19.13
CA GLU A 80 4.15 -7.53 18.19
C GLU A 80 5.09 -8.36 17.32
N SER A 81 6.27 -7.83 17.01
CA SER A 81 7.30 -8.50 16.23
C SER A 81 8.42 -9.04 17.12
N ARG A 82 8.66 -10.36 17.02
CA ARG A 82 9.77 -11.05 17.70
C ARG A 82 11.14 -10.45 17.32
N ARG A 83 11.28 -9.94 16.12
CA ARG A 83 12.51 -9.29 15.68
C ARG A 83 12.86 -8.07 16.51
N ILE A 84 11.88 -7.27 16.89
CA ILE A 84 12.10 -6.08 17.73
C ILE A 84 12.51 -6.48 19.16
N ASP A 85 11.88 -7.50 19.73
CA ASP A 85 12.29 -8.05 21.03
C ASP A 85 13.74 -8.55 20.99
N ASN A 86 14.11 -9.26 19.92
CA ASN A 86 15.49 -9.73 19.76
C ASN A 86 16.48 -8.59 19.55
N GLN A 87 16.11 -7.49 18.91
CA GLN A 87 16.91 -6.28 18.79
C GLN A 87 17.13 -5.62 20.18
N LEU A 88 16.10 -5.63 21.02
CA LEU A 88 16.21 -5.14 22.38
C LEU A 88 17.15 -6.02 23.22
N ARG A 89 16.95 -7.35 23.17
CA ARG A 89 17.84 -8.32 23.85
C ARG A 89 19.29 -8.19 23.39
N GLY A 90 19.50 -8.00 22.09
CA GLY A 90 20.83 -7.86 21.48
C GLY A 90 21.56 -6.57 21.83
N ARG A 91 21.00 -5.70 22.68
CA ARG A 91 21.71 -4.56 23.25
C ARG A 91 22.60 -4.96 24.43
N SER A 92 22.27 -6.07 25.07
CA SER A 92 23.16 -6.71 26.07
C SER A 92 24.06 -7.74 25.39
N GLY A 93 25.19 -8.05 25.99
CA GLY A 93 26.14 -9.07 25.53
C GLY A 93 26.79 -8.73 24.17
N ARG A 94 27.04 -7.48 23.87
CA ARG A 94 27.76 -7.05 22.64
C ARG A 94 29.26 -7.23 22.81
N GLN A 95 29.95 -7.43 21.70
CA GLN A 95 31.40 -7.56 21.60
C GLN A 95 32.00 -8.69 22.47
N GLY A 96 31.19 -9.66 22.88
CA GLY A 96 31.61 -10.74 23.76
C GLY A 96 31.45 -10.44 25.23
N ASP A 97 30.99 -9.27 25.58
CA ASP A 97 30.76 -8.89 26.98
C ASP A 97 29.58 -9.67 27.59
N PRO A 98 29.57 -9.92 28.90
CA PRO A 98 28.43 -10.51 29.58
C PRO A 98 27.21 -9.58 29.52
N GLY A 99 26.04 -10.15 29.62
CA GLY A 99 24.79 -9.37 29.65
C GLY A 99 23.59 -10.25 29.93
N CYS A 100 22.53 -9.65 30.45
CA CYS A 100 21.29 -10.33 30.77
C CYS A 100 20.09 -9.56 30.22
N SER A 101 19.01 -10.27 29.86
CA SER A 101 17.75 -9.63 29.47
C SER A 101 16.57 -10.38 30.08
N GLN A 102 15.63 -9.63 30.63
CA GLN A 102 14.41 -10.19 31.19
C GLN A 102 13.19 -9.34 30.80
N PHE A 103 12.06 -10.00 30.54
CA PHE A 103 10.79 -9.34 30.28
C PHE A 103 9.84 -9.57 31.46
N PHE A 104 9.26 -8.49 31.95
CA PHE A 104 8.17 -8.51 32.92
C PHE A 104 6.90 -8.10 32.20
N LEU A 105 5.90 -9.00 32.16
CA LEU A 105 4.70 -8.88 31.37
C LEU A 105 3.47 -8.91 32.24
N SER A 106 2.45 -8.16 31.88
CA SER A 106 1.12 -8.26 32.47
C SER A 106 0.18 -9.05 31.55
N LEU A 107 -0.74 -9.79 32.14
CA LEU A 107 -1.84 -10.42 31.37
C LEU A 107 -2.79 -9.37 30.75
N GLU A 108 -2.66 -8.12 31.15
CA GLU A 108 -3.39 -6.98 30.60
C GLU A 108 -2.69 -6.33 29.40
N ASP A 109 -1.45 -6.71 29.10
CA ASP A 109 -0.72 -6.21 27.93
C ASP A 109 -1.48 -6.55 26.65
N ASP A 110 -1.52 -5.61 25.68
CA ASP A 110 -2.30 -5.74 24.46
C ASP A 110 -2.01 -7.03 23.70
N LEU A 111 -0.75 -7.44 23.61
CA LEU A 111 -0.35 -8.70 23.01
C LEU A 111 -1.01 -9.90 23.69
N LEU A 112 -1.05 -9.92 25.01
CA LEU A 112 -1.61 -11.04 25.79
C LEU A 112 -3.13 -11.01 25.78
N ARG A 113 -3.75 -9.83 25.83
CA ARG A 113 -5.21 -9.67 25.68
C ARG A 113 -5.76 -10.24 24.39
N LEU A 114 -5.05 -10.12 23.27
CA LEU A 114 -5.47 -10.64 21.98
C LEU A 114 -5.49 -12.18 21.91
N PHE A 115 -4.73 -12.87 22.79
CA PHE A 115 -4.52 -14.32 22.67
C PHE A 115 -4.92 -15.12 23.90
N ILE A 116 -5.13 -14.48 25.02
CA ILE A 116 -5.64 -15.14 26.23
C ILE A 116 -7.16 -15.00 26.21
N THR A 117 -7.86 -16.11 25.94
CA THR A 117 -9.31 -16.16 26.05
C THR A 117 -9.74 -15.93 27.50
N ASP A 118 -10.93 -15.36 27.71
CA ASP A 118 -11.49 -15.06 29.04
C ASP A 118 -11.49 -16.31 29.93
N SER A 119 -11.74 -17.49 29.36
CA SER A 119 -11.69 -18.76 30.08
C SER A 119 -10.30 -19.10 30.64
N ARG A 120 -9.24 -18.78 29.89
CA ARG A 120 -7.86 -18.99 30.34
C ARG A 120 -7.44 -17.92 31.36
N ARG A 121 -7.92 -16.70 31.17
CA ARG A 121 -7.73 -15.61 32.14
C ARG A 121 -8.33 -15.99 33.49
N ALA A 122 -9.59 -16.45 33.50
CA ALA A 122 -10.26 -16.93 34.71
C ALA A 122 -9.56 -18.15 35.34
N LEU A 123 -8.94 -19.01 34.53
CA LEU A 123 -8.15 -20.13 35.04
C LEU A 123 -6.88 -19.63 35.76
N PHE A 124 -6.19 -18.65 35.19
CA PHE A 124 -5.00 -18.05 35.82
C PHE A 124 -5.36 -17.33 37.13
N GLU A 125 -6.48 -16.60 37.15
CA GLU A 125 -6.99 -15.95 38.36
C GLU A 125 -7.39 -16.95 39.46
N ARG A 126 -7.98 -18.09 39.06
CA ARG A 126 -8.36 -19.17 40.02
C ARG A 126 -7.20 -19.96 40.60
N ILE A 127 -6.06 -20.06 39.90
CA ILE A 127 -4.85 -20.76 40.40
C ILE A 127 -4.13 -19.91 41.46
N GLY A 128 -4.71 -18.78 41.88
CA GLY A 128 -4.17 -17.96 42.96
C GLY A 128 -3.00 -17.07 42.49
N MET A 129 -3.01 -16.70 41.24
CA MET A 129 -2.04 -15.79 40.65
C MET A 129 -2.31 -14.35 41.10
N GLY A 130 -2.17 -14.08 42.40
CA GLY A 130 -2.08 -12.76 42.91
C GLY A 130 -0.75 -12.11 42.46
N ASP A 131 -0.02 -11.49 43.37
CA ASP A 131 1.23 -10.77 43.05
C ASP A 131 2.47 -11.68 42.82
N GLU A 132 2.30 -13.00 42.61
CA GLU A 132 3.40 -13.91 42.38
C GLU A 132 3.87 -13.99 40.91
N HIS A 133 5.19 -13.99 40.73
CA HIS A 133 5.80 -14.12 39.41
C HIS A 133 5.66 -15.55 38.88
N ILE A 134 5.17 -15.66 37.63
CA ILE A 134 5.00 -16.95 36.97
C ILE A 134 6.03 -17.06 35.85
N GLU A 135 6.97 -17.97 36.05
CA GLU A 135 7.85 -18.39 34.97
C GLU A 135 7.44 -19.79 34.50
N HIS A 136 6.76 -19.83 33.37
CA HIS A 136 6.37 -21.11 32.79
C HIS A 136 6.64 -21.18 31.29
N ARG A 137 7.28 -22.25 30.86
CA ARG A 137 7.66 -22.46 29.45
C ARG A 137 6.48 -22.43 28.51
N MET A 138 5.29 -22.86 28.96
CA MET A 138 4.06 -22.78 28.15
C MET A 138 3.63 -21.34 27.86
N LEU A 139 3.82 -20.43 28.84
CA LEU A 139 3.49 -19.02 28.66
C LEU A 139 4.41 -18.38 27.61
N SER A 140 5.70 -18.64 27.69
CA SER A 140 6.67 -18.15 26.70
C SER A 140 6.34 -18.66 25.28
N ARG A 141 6.00 -19.92 25.15
CA ARG A 141 5.55 -20.51 23.85
C ARG A 141 4.23 -19.90 23.37
N GLY A 142 3.31 -19.62 24.29
CA GLY A 142 2.04 -18.95 23.98
C GLY A 142 2.27 -17.56 23.38
N ILE A 143 3.15 -16.79 23.99
CA ILE A 143 3.55 -15.45 23.52
C ILE A 143 4.23 -15.50 22.15
N GLU A 144 5.17 -16.44 21.96
CA GLU A 144 5.82 -16.64 20.66
C GLU A 144 4.84 -17.00 19.55
N ASN A 145 3.86 -17.85 19.83
CA ASN A 145 2.81 -18.21 18.88
C ASN A 145 1.89 -17.01 18.58
N ALA A 146 1.61 -16.20 19.59
CA ALA A 146 0.85 -14.98 19.44
C ALA A 146 1.55 -13.99 18.49
N GLN A 147 2.82 -13.70 18.77
CA GLN A 147 3.66 -12.85 17.90
C GLN A 147 3.68 -13.37 16.45
N LYS A 148 3.89 -14.67 16.26
CA LYS A 148 3.93 -15.28 14.93
C LYS A 148 2.59 -15.11 14.17
N ARG A 149 1.45 -15.19 14.87
CA ARG A 149 0.14 -14.94 14.23
C ARG A 149 -0.03 -13.49 13.80
N ILE A 150 0.37 -12.53 14.63
CA ILE A 150 0.33 -11.11 14.27
C ILE A 150 1.28 -10.83 13.11
N GLU A 151 2.51 -11.35 13.15
CA GLU A 151 3.47 -11.20 12.05
C GLU A 151 2.93 -11.73 10.74
N ASN A 152 2.29 -12.91 10.74
CA ASN A 152 1.66 -13.49 9.55
C ASN A 152 0.50 -12.61 9.06
N ARG A 153 -0.40 -12.17 9.95
CA ARG A 153 -1.49 -11.28 9.57
C ARG A 153 -0.98 -9.97 8.95
N ASN A 154 0.02 -9.36 9.59
CA ASN A 154 0.62 -8.13 9.07
C ASN A 154 1.36 -8.37 7.74
N PHE A 155 1.93 -9.56 7.55
CA PHE A 155 2.51 -9.97 6.28
C PHE A 155 1.44 -10.09 5.19
N ASP A 156 0.33 -10.78 5.47
CA ASP A 156 -0.77 -10.96 4.51
C ASP A 156 -1.39 -9.61 4.12
N ILE A 157 -1.60 -8.71 5.09
CA ILE A 157 -2.08 -7.34 4.81
C ILE A 157 -1.12 -6.61 3.86
N ARG A 158 0.19 -6.65 4.17
CA ARG A 158 1.19 -5.99 3.30
C ARG A 158 1.28 -6.63 1.92
N LYS A 159 1.15 -7.95 1.85
CA LYS A 159 1.14 -8.68 0.57
C LYS A 159 -0.03 -8.25 -0.30
N ASN A 160 -1.24 -8.23 0.27
CA ASN A 160 -2.44 -7.78 -0.46
C ASN A 160 -2.32 -6.32 -0.92
N LEU A 161 -1.74 -5.44 -0.09
CA LEU A 161 -1.48 -4.05 -0.48
C LEU A 161 -0.51 -3.95 -1.66
N LEU A 162 0.57 -4.75 -1.65
CA LEU A 162 1.55 -4.76 -2.75
C LEU A 162 0.93 -5.31 -4.04
N GLU A 163 0.16 -6.40 -3.96
CA GLU A 163 -0.53 -6.96 -5.14
C GLU A 163 -1.48 -5.94 -5.77
N TYR A 164 -2.19 -5.15 -4.95
CA TYR A 164 -3.04 -4.07 -5.44
C TYR A 164 -2.23 -2.91 -6.06
N ASP A 165 -1.13 -2.51 -5.40
CA ASP A 165 -0.26 -1.45 -5.89
C ASP A 165 0.43 -1.84 -7.21
N ASP A 166 0.78 -3.13 -7.41
CA ASP A 166 1.36 -3.63 -8.65
C ASP A 166 0.37 -3.48 -9.81
N VAL A 167 -0.90 -3.89 -9.63
CA VAL A 167 -1.95 -3.70 -10.65
C VAL A 167 -2.15 -2.22 -10.99
N ALA A 168 -2.23 -1.36 -9.98
CA ALA A 168 -2.38 0.08 -10.18
C ALA A 168 -1.18 0.70 -10.91
N ASN A 169 0.04 0.20 -10.66
CA ASN A 169 1.26 0.65 -11.32
C ASN A 169 1.33 0.20 -12.78
N ASP A 170 0.90 -1.03 -13.08
CA ASP A 170 0.82 -1.55 -14.45
C ASP A 170 -0.19 -0.74 -15.28
N GLN A 171 -1.36 -0.46 -14.73
CA GLN A 171 -2.36 0.40 -15.36
C GLN A 171 -1.82 1.82 -15.59
N ARG A 172 -1.16 2.40 -14.60
CA ARG A 172 -0.52 3.72 -14.72
C ARG A 172 0.51 3.73 -15.84
N SER A 173 1.34 2.69 -15.90
CA SER A 173 2.39 2.57 -16.93
C SER A 173 1.79 2.49 -18.32
N ALA A 174 0.70 1.73 -18.51
CA ALA A 174 -0.02 1.62 -19.79
C ALA A 174 -0.63 2.97 -20.21
N ILE A 175 -1.30 3.68 -19.28
CA ILE A 175 -1.89 5.00 -19.56
C ILE A 175 -0.83 6.04 -19.86
N TYR A 176 0.30 6.03 -19.15
CA TYR A 176 1.38 6.98 -19.44
C TYR A 176 2.09 6.68 -20.76
N ALA A 177 2.23 5.41 -21.13
CA ALA A 177 2.71 5.03 -22.45
C ALA A 177 1.78 5.59 -23.54
N LEU A 178 0.47 5.32 -23.47
CA LEU A 178 -0.52 5.85 -24.39
C LEU A 178 -0.50 7.39 -24.45
N ARG A 179 -0.37 8.05 -23.30
CA ARG A 179 -0.29 9.51 -23.23
C ARG A 179 0.96 10.05 -23.91
N ASN A 180 2.10 9.40 -23.73
CA ASN A 180 3.34 9.77 -24.40
C ASN A 180 3.26 9.53 -25.90
N ASP A 181 2.69 8.40 -26.35
CA ASP A 181 2.46 8.11 -27.75
C ASP A 181 1.60 9.20 -28.41
N LEU A 182 0.54 9.65 -27.74
CA LEU A 182 -0.29 10.76 -28.22
C LEU A 182 0.47 12.10 -28.27
N LEU A 183 1.37 12.37 -27.33
CA LEU A 183 2.17 13.59 -27.31
C LEU A 183 3.21 13.60 -28.41
N ASP A 184 3.88 12.48 -28.66
CA ASP A 184 4.98 12.34 -29.59
C ASP A 184 4.49 12.15 -31.05
N ALA A 185 3.27 11.65 -31.25
CA ALA A 185 2.70 11.47 -32.59
C ALA A 185 2.60 12.81 -33.33
N GLU A 186 3.06 12.86 -34.57
CA GLU A 186 2.83 14.01 -35.46
C GLU A 186 1.37 14.10 -35.93
N ASP A 187 0.74 12.94 -36.10
CA ASP A 187 -0.62 12.80 -36.55
C ASP A 187 -1.31 11.61 -35.85
N ILE A 188 -2.55 11.78 -35.48
CA ILE A 188 -3.38 10.72 -34.86
C ILE A 188 -4.61 10.39 -35.67
N GLU A 189 -4.67 10.80 -36.94
CA GLU A 189 -5.83 10.59 -37.82
C GLU A 189 -6.19 9.10 -37.96
N GLU A 190 -5.20 8.24 -38.11
CA GLU A 190 -5.41 6.79 -38.21
C GLU A 190 -6.03 6.23 -36.92
N SER A 191 -5.54 6.65 -35.77
CA SER A 191 -6.09 6.26 -34.46
C SER A 191 -7.52 6.73 -34.27
N ILE A 192 -7.84 7.95 -34.68
CA ILE A 192 -9.20 8.48 -34.61
C ILE A 192 -10.14 7.73 -35.58
N ASN A 193 -9.70 7.44 -36.80
CA ASN A 193 -10.46 6.64 -37.72
C ASN A 193 -10.75 5.23 -37.20
N GLY A 194 -9.78 4.60 -36.57
CA GLY A 194 -9.96 3.32 -35.87
C GLY A 194 -11.03 3.40 -34.77
N LEU A 195 -10.96 4.42 -33.92
CA LEU A 195 -11.94 4.65 -32.85
C LEU A 195 -13.34 4.91 -33.38
N ILE A 196 -13.47 5.64 -34.50
CA ILE A 196 -14.77 5.86 -35.20
C ILE A 196 -15.35 4.54 -35.66
N ILE A 197 -14.54 3.72 -36.34
CA ILE A 197 -14.98 2.41 -36.84
C ILE A 197 -15.43 1.50 -35.70
N ASP A 198 -14.60 1.38 -34.63
CA ASP A 198 -14.93 0.54 -33.49
C ASP A 198 -16.22 0.99 -32.81
N GLN A 199 -16.36 2.30 -32.58
CA GLN A 199 -17.54 2.85 -31.94
C GLN A 199 -18.82 2.61 -32.76
N PHE A 200 -18.79 2.85 -34.09
CA PHE A 200 -19.98 2.64 -34.92
C PHE A 200 -20.27 1.15 -35.13
N ASN A 201 -19.27 0.28 -35.18
CA ASN A 201 -19.47 -1.17 -35.17
C ASN A 201 -20.16 -1.63 -33.87
N ASN A 202 -19.77 -1.11 -32.71
CA ASN A 202 -20.41 -1.41 -31.44
C ASN A 202 -21.87 -0.90 -31.41
N ILE A 203 -22.13 0.29 -31.96
CA ILE A 203 -23.48 0.81 -32.05
C ILE A 203 -24.33 -0.10 -32.98
N VAL A 204 -23.83 -0.44 -34.17
CA VAL A 204 -24.52 -1.36 -35.07
C VAL A 204 -24.81 -2.69 -34.38
N ALA A 205 -23.83 -3.29 -33.71
CA ALA A 205 -24.00 -4.56 -32.99
C ALA A 205 -25.08 -4.49 -31.88
N SER A 206 -25.31 -3.33 -31.29
CA SER A 206 -26.35 -3.16 -30.25
C SER A 206 -27.77 -3.20 -30.82
N PHE A 207 -27.98 -2.78 -32.08
CA PHE A 207 -29.28 -2.78 -32.75
C PHE A 207 -29.45 -3.94 -33.73
N ILE A 208 -28.36 -4.43 -34.29
CA ILE A 208 -28.26 -5.53 -35.23
C ILE A 208 -27.27 -6.55 -34.64
N PRO A 209 -27.69 -7.44 -33.73
CA PRO A 209 -26.76 -8.40 -33.14
C PRO A 209 -26.17 -9.30 -34.23
N PRO A 210 -24.85 -9.56 -34.22
CA PRO A 210 -24.23 -10.52 -35.12
C PRO A 210 -24.97 -11.88 -35.05
N ASP A 211 -25.12 -12.55 -36.17
CA ASP A 211 -25.84 -13.84 -36.29
C ASP A 211 -27.36 -13.80 -36.01
N SER A 212 -27.98 -12.61 -35.94
CA SER A 212 -29.43 -12.47 -35.81
C SER A 212 -30.12 -12.50 -37.15
N VAL A 213 -31.39 -12.90 -37.16
CA VAL A 213 -32.23 -12.85 -38.36
C VAL A 213 -32.81 -11.44 -38.57
N ASP A 214 -33.03 -11.05 -39.82
CA ASP A 214 -33.48 -9.70 -40.22
C ASP A 214 -34.72 -9.22 -39.43
N SER A 215 -35.60 -10.15 -39.02
CA SER A 215 -36.80 -9.82 -38.23
C SER A 215 -36.51 -9.31 -36.82
N GLN A 216 -35.29 -9.49 -36.32
CA GLN A 216 -34.86 -9.04 -35.00
C GLN A 216 -34.09 -7.71 -35.04
N TRP A 217 -33.82 -7.20 -36.26
CA TRP A 217 -33.07 -5.96 -36.43
C TRP A 217 -33.90 -4.73 -36.08
N GLN A 218 -33.36 -3.90 -35.20
CA GLN A 218 -34.00 -2.67 -34.73
C GLN A 218 -33.55 -1.46 -35.56
N LEU A 219 -33.80 -1.50 -36.86
CA LEU A 219 -33.29 -0.51 -37.83
C LEU A 219 -33.81 0.91 -37.58
N ASN A 220 -35.10 1.05 -37.25
CA ASN A 220 -35.68 2.36 -37.00
C ASN A 220 -35.16 3.00 -35.71
N GLU A 221 -34.94 2.21 -34.69
CA GLU A 221 -34.34 2.63 -33.41
C GLU A 221 -32.89 3.03 -33.63
N MET A 222 -32.14 2.28 -34.44
CA MET A 222 -30.77 2.62 -34.82
C MET A 222 -30.72 3.97 -35.56
N ASP A 223 -31.57 4.19 -36.56
CA ASP A 223 -31.63 5.47 -37.29
C ASP A 223 -31.98 6.64 -36.37
N ALA A 224 -32.93 6.45 -35.44
CA ALA A 224 -33.29 7.45 -34.46
C ALA A 224 -32.09 7.78 -33.54
N TYR A 225 -31.37 6.76 -33.05
CA TYR A 225 -30.21 6.91 -32.24
C TYR A 225 -29.04 7.65 -32.93
N LEU A 226 -28.75 7.25 -34.18
CA LEU A 226 -27.71 7.88 -35.02
C LEU A 226 -28.04 9.34 -35.32
N LYS A 227 -29.33 9.65 -35.56
CA LYS A 227 -29.78 11.02 -35.79
C LYS A 227 -29.67 11.89 -34.54
N GLU A 228 -30.11 11.38 -33.41
CA GLU A 228 -30.15 12.13 -32.14
C GLU A 228 -28.74 12.40 -31.59
N ASN A 229 -27.89 11.39 -31.59
CA ASN A 229 -26.58 11.47 -30.94
C ASN A 229 -25.47 11.95 -31.89
N PHE A 230 -25.57 11.68 -33.18
CA PHE A 230 -24.51 11.97 -34.14
C PHE A 230 -24.94 12.88 -35.30
N ASN A 231 -26.20 13.36 -35.34
CA ASN A 231 -26.75 14.22 -36.38
C ASN A 231 -26.70 13.59 -37.80
N PHE A 232 -26.85 12.27 -37.88
CA PHE A 232 -26.97 11.62 -39.18
C PHE A 232 -28.21 12.11 -39.92
N THR A 233 -28.05 12.48 -41.18
CA THR A 233 -29.15 12.94 -42.03
C THR A 233 -29.72 11.83 -42.93
N LYS A 234 -28.94 10.78 -43.16
CA LYS A 234 -29.35 9.58 -43.90
C LYS A 234 -30.10 8.62 -42.99
N THR A 235 -31.13 8.00 -43.55
CA THR A 235 -31.82 6.85 -42.94
C THR A 235 -31.32 5.57 -43.61
N PHE A 236 -30.83 4.65 -42.78
CA PHE A 236 -30.27 3.37 -43.23
C PHE A 236 -31.36 2.29 -43.31
N ALA A 237 -32.42 2.41 -42.50
CA ALA A 237 -33.50 1.45 -42.44
C ALA A 237 -34.15 1.24 -43.85
N SER A 238 -34.41 2.31 -44.60
CA SER A 238 -34.97 2.21 -45.95
C SER A 238 -34.01 1.51 -46.94
N THR A 239 -32.73 1.88 -46.89
CA THR A 239 -31.70 1.30 -47.78
C THR A 239 -31.48 -0.20 -47.50
N ILE A 240 -31.46 -0.60 -46.21
CA ILE A 240 -31.29 -2.00 -45.81
C ILE A 240 -32.55 -2.83 -46.14
N GLN A 241 -33.75 -2.25 -46.03
CA GLN A 241 -35.00 -2.93 -46.38
C GLN A 241 -35.21 -3.12 -47.90
N GLU A 242 -34.68 -2.19 -48.69
CA GLU A 242 -34.72 -2.27 -50.16
C GLU A 242 -33.75 -3.32 -50.70
N ASP A 243 -32.58 -3.45 -50.09
CA ASP A 243 -31.54 -4.41 -50.50
C ASP A 243 -31.36 -5.50 -49.45
N LYS A 244 -32.17 -6.54 -49.51
CA LYS A 244 -32.13 -7.72 -48.65
C LYS A 244 -30.88 -8.60 -48.82
N THR A 245 -29.97 -8.23 -49.70
CA THR A 245 -28.70 -8.96 -49.90
C THR A 245 -27.58 -8.39 -49.04
N LEU A 246 -27.80 -7.26 -48.33
CA LEU A 246 -26.83 -6.64 -47.47
C LEU A 246 -26.53 -7.52 -46.24
N GLN A 247 -25.30 -7.94 -46.13
CA GLN A 247 -24.78 -8.65 -44.95
C GLN A 247 -24.40 -7.67 -43.87
N TYR A 248 -24.27 -8.16 -42.64
CA TYR A 248 -23.90 -7.36 -41.47
C TYR A 248 -22.66 -6.51 -41.73
N GLU A 249 -21.61 -7.08 -42.32
CA GLU A 249 -20.34 -6.38 -42.61
C GLU A 249 -20.58 -5.21 -43.58
N SER A 250 -21.41 -5.37 -44.59
CA SER A 250 -21.72 -4.30 -45.56
C SER A 250 -22.51 -3.16 -44.91
N ILE A 251 -23.35 -3.46 -43.95
CA ILE A 251 -24.07 -2.44 -43.14
C ILE A 251 -23.09 -1.65 -42.30
N CYS A 252 -22.17 -2.33 -41.64
CA CYS A 252 -21.10 -1.69 -40.86
C CYS A 252 -20.24 -0.77 -41.74
N GLU A 253 -19.82 -1.24 -42.94
CA GLU A 253 -19.04 -0.43 -43.88
C GLU A 253 -19.80 0.81 -44.36
N LEU A 254 -21.09 0.68 -44.63
CA LEU A 254 -21.95 1.78 -45.09
C LEU A 254 -22.05 2.87 -44.01
N ILE A 255 -22.28 2.47 -42.74
CA ILE A 255 -22.40 3.40 -41.62
C ILE A 255 -21.04 4.03 -41.29
N ASN A 256 -19.97 3.25 -41.29
CA ASN A 256 -18.61 3.74 -41.04
C ASN A 256 -18.16 4.74 -42.09
N SER A 257 -18.41 4.48 -43.37
CA SER A 257 -18.07 5.41 -44.46
C SER A 257 -18.80 6.74 -44.30
N GLN A 258 -20.08 6.70 -43.93
CA GLN A 258 -20.86 7.91 -43.67
C GLN A 258 -20.38 8.68 -42.45
N ALA A 259 -20.02 7.96 -41.36
CA ALA A 259 -19.48 8.56 -40.16
C ALA A 259 -18.14 9.27 -40.41
N GLN A 260 -17.25 8.62 -41.16
CA GLN A 260 -15.97 9.22 -41.56
C GLN A 260 -16.16 10.44 -42.46
N ALA A 261 -17.08 10.37 -43.43
CA ALA A 261 -17.38 11.51 -44.30
C ALA A 261 -17.92 12.70 -43.50
N MET A 262 -18.82 12.46 -42.55
CA MET A 262 -19.35 13.51 -41.66
C MET A 262 -18.25 14.10 -40.76
N TYR A 263 -17.38 13.26 -40.26
CA TYR A 263 -16.24 13.71 -39.46
C TYR A 263 -15.32 14.62 -40.27
N GLN A 264 -14.94 14.22 -41.49
CA GLN A 264 -14.12 15.01 -42.37
C GLN A 264 -14.77 16.36 -42.72
N LEU A 265 -16.07 16.38 -43.04
CA LEU A 265 -16.80 17.62 -43.32
C LEU A 265 -16.86 18.58 -42.14
N LYS A 266 -17.07 18.04 -40.94
CA LYS A 266 -17.15 18.82 -39.69
C LYS A 266 -15.83 19.53 -39.38
N TYR A 267 -14.70 18.87 -39.62
CA TYR A 267 -13.38 19.36 -39.25
C TYR A 267 -12.64 20.04 -40.44
N ALA A 268 -13.14 19.96 -41.70
CA ALA A 268 -12.55 20.63 -42.83
C ALA A 268 -12.30 22.13 -42.62
N PRO A 269 -13.18 22.91 -41.96
CA PRO A 269 -12.96 24.35 -41.78
C PRO A 269 -11.78 24.68 -40.85
N ILE A 270 -11.29 23.73 -40.02
CA ILE A 270 -10.25 23.97 -39.05
C ILE A 270 -8.83 23.92 -39.65
N GLY A 271 -8.70 23.27 -40.84
CA GLY A 271 -7.45 23.21 -41.57
C GLY A 271 -6.32 22.54 -40.80
N GLU A 272 -5.11 23.10 -40.85
CA GLU A 272 -3.90 22.53 -40.21
C GLU A 272 -3.96 22.45 -38.68
N ASN A 273 -4.80 23.27 -38.05
CA ASN A 273 -4.98 23.23 -36.60
C ASN A 273 -5.79 22.01 -36.13
N ARG A 274 -6.40 21.25 -37.05
CA ARG A 274 -7.15 20.05 -36.71
C ARG A 274 -6.35 19.03 -35.91
N LYS A 275 -5.12 18.74 -36.34
CA LYS A 275 -4.24 17.76 -35.66
C LYS A 275 -3.99 18.13 -34.20
N ASN A 276 -3.73 19.40 -33.92
CA ASN A 276 -3.52 19.87 -32.56
C ASN A 276 -4.79 19.79 -31.73
N LEU A 277 -5.93 20.13 -32.29
CA LEU A 277 -7.22 20.05 -31.63
C LEU A 277 -7.59 18.59 -31.28
N GLU A 278 -7.41 17.68 -32.21
CA GLU A 278 -7.64 16.26 -32.02
C GLU A 278 -6.78 15.70 -30.89
N LYS A 279 -5.47 16.01 -30.86
CA LYS A 279 -4.56 15.63 -29.77
C LYS A 279 -4.99 16.22 -28.43
N GLN A 280 -5.36 17.48 -28.38
CA GLN A 280 -5.81 18.12 -27.14
C GLN A 280 -7.09 17.46 -26.59
N ILE A 281 -8.06 17.16 -27.45
CA ILE A 281 -9.30 16.49 -27.04
C ILE A 281 -8.99 15.09 -26.53
N MET A 282 -8.18 14.31 -27.24
CA MET A 282 -7.81 12.96 -26.83
C MET A 282 -7.09 12.95 -25.47
N LEU A 283 -6.13 13.86 -25.28
CA LEU A 283 -5.43 13.99 -23.99
C LEU A 283 -6.37 14.40 -22.86
N GLN A 284 -7.28 15.34 -23.14
CA GLN A 284 -8.26 15.78 -22.12
C GLN A 284 -9.19 14.64 -21.72
N ILE A 285 -9.70 13.87 -22.67
CA ILE A 285 -10.59 12.73 -22.41
C ILE A 285 -9.83 11.66 -21.64
N LEU A 286 -8.60 11.32 -22.05
CA LEU A 286 -7.75 10.37 -21.36
C LEU A 286 -7.50 10.79 -19.90
N ASP A 287 -7.15 12.05 -19.67
CA ASP A 287 -6.86 12.56 -18.33
C ASP A 287 -8.12 12.58 -17.45
N VAL A 288 -9.30 12.86 -18.00
CA VAL A 288 -10.57 12.83 -17.25
C VAL A 288 -10.91 11.40 -16.83
N HIS A 289 -10.95 10.47 -17.78
CA HIS A 289 -11.30 9.08 -17.50
C HIS A 289 -10.25 8.39 -16.59
N TRP A 290 -8.99 8.75 -16.75
CA TRP A 290 -7.95 8.25 -15.83
C TRP A 290 -8.17 8.71 -14.39
N LYS A 291 -8.56 9.96 -14.17
CA LYS A 291 -8.89 10.47 -12.82
C LYS A 291 -10.12 9.79 -12.23
N GLU A 292 -11.15 9.58 -13.05
CA GLU A 292 -12.35 8.86 -12.64
C GLU A 292 -12.02 7.42 -12.26
N HIS A 293 -11.24 6.72 -13.09
CA HIS A 293 -10.78 5.36 -12.82
C HIS A 293 -9.97 5.26 -11.52
N LEU A 294 -9.07 6.21 -11.25
CA LEU A 294 -8.31 6.25 -9.99
C LEU A 294 -9.25 6.42 -8.78
N ALA A 295 -10.28 7.25 -8.90
CA ALA A 295 -11.26 7.43 -7.83
C ALA A 295 -12.08 6.14 -7.58
N GLU A 296 -12.46 5.42 -8.62
CA GLU A 296 -13.12 4.12 -8.51
C GLU A 296 -12.23 3.06 -7.88
N MET A 297 -10.95 3.02 -8.27
CA MET A 297 -9.96 2.12 -7.69
C MET A 297 -9.74 2.39 -6.19
N ASP A 298 -9.70 3.64 -5.78
CA ASP A 298 -9.61 4.01 -4.37
C ASP A 298 -10.86 3.57 -3.58
N HIS A 299 -12.03 3.59 -4.21
CA HIS A 299 -13.28 3.09 -3.62
C HIS A 299 -13.28 1.57 -3.44
N LEU A 300 -12.69 0.83 -4.37
CA LEU A 300 -12.54 -0.63 -4.28
C LEU A 300 -11.53 -1.07 -3.21
N ARG A 301 -10.61 -0.18 -2.83
CA ARG A 301 -9.60 -0.42 -1.81
C ARG A 301 -10.13 -0.31 -0.37
N GLN A 302 -11.26 0.37 -0.16
CA GLN A 302 -11.90 0.55 1.16
C GLN A 302 -12.73 -0.67 1.56
#